data_268df33300823149978f72fbd576c981
#
_entry.id   268df33300823149978f72fbd576c981
#
_cell.length_a   1.000
_cell.length_b   1.000
_cell.length_c   1.000
_cell.angle_alpha   90.00
_cell.angle_beta   90.00
_cell.angle_gamma   90.00
#
_symmetry.space_group_name_H-M   'P 1'
#
loop_
_entity.id
_entity.type
_entity.pdbx_description
1 polymer ?
#
loop_
_entity_poly.entity_id
_entity_poly.type
_entity_poly.pdbx_seq_one_letter_code
_entity_poly.pdbx_strand_id
1 'polypeptide(L)'
;MSKAATDSEEEVPQESTLETDIKALKEISANLKMDYNGNISQVSFSGSKLVDNGLVYLGRLNKLRKLDLSGSKVTDDGMSHLKSLKSLREISLHGIPVTDTGLAEFKKLTNLEVLNLSRTKVTDAGLKHLKGLDSLKELFLTGLEITGEGLTHLSDLKSLETLGLSETQITDEALAHIKGLKKLRVLLLRDTQISDEGLKQIKSLTRLQRLWLRNTQITDEGMKYLAKMKDMEWLELNDTEIGNAGIAEIKVLENIIDMNLRNTSVTDKCIPSLKKLKDLGTLYIDGTEITEEGIAKLEKALPY
;
A
#
# COMPACT_ATOMS: atom_id res chain seq x y z
N MET A 1 -38.86 -63.51 14.08
CA MET A 1 -37.81 -62.88 13.20
C MET A 1 -37.82 -61.40 13.47
N SER A 2 -36.99 -60.98 14.42
CA SER A 2 -36.86 -59.59 14.83
C SER A 2 -35.74 -58.94 13.97
N LYS A 3 -36.06 -57.86 13.28
CA LYS A 3 -35.11 -57.02 12.57
C LYS A 3 -34.50 -56.04 13.58
N ALA A 4 -33.23 -56.19 13.87
CA ALA A 4 -32.48 -55.21 14.61
C ALA A 4 -32.35 -53.94 13.75
N ALA A 5 -32.81 -52.83 14.30
CA ALA A 5 -32.51 -51.48 13.78
C ALA A 5 -31.08 -51.17 14.22
N THR A 6 -30.20 -50.92 13.24
CA THR A 6 -28.90 -50.32 13.48
C THR A 6 -29.11 -48.82 13.63
N ASP A 7 -29.05 -48.36 14.88
CA ASP A 7 -28.86 -46.93 15.16
C ASP A 7 -27.52 -46.51 14.60
N SER A 8 -27.56 -45.72 13.53
CA SER A 8 -26.42 -44.95 13.11
C SER A 8 -26.28 -43.77 14.08
N GLU A 9 -25.37 -43.87 15.03
CA GLU A 9 -24.93 -42.71 15.81
C GLU A 9 -24.45 -41.62 14.83
N GLU A 10 -25.26 -40.58 14.70
CA GLU A 10 -24.81 -39.32 14.11
C GLU A 10 -23.67 -38.79 15.01
N GLU A 11 -22.43 -38.84 14.52
CA GLU A 11 -21.30 -38.20 15.19
C GLU A 11 -21.65 -36.71 15.35
N VAL A 12 -21.96 -36.32 16.58
CA VAL A 12 -22.04 -34.91 16.99
C VAL A 12 -20.67 -34.28 16.69
N PRO A 13 -20.57 -33.22 15.88
CA PRO A 13 -19.28 -32.61 15.59
C PRO A 13 -18.59 -32.24 16.89
N GLN A 14 -17.44 -32.87 17.16
CA GLN A 14 -16.63 -32.60 18.33
C GLN A 14 -16.27 -31.12 18.32
N GLU A 15 -16.65 -30.36 19.38
CA GLU A 15 -16.28 -28.93 19.48
C GLU A 15 -14.77 -28.78 19.29
N SER A 16 -14.38 -28.12 18.21
CA SER A 16 -12.97 -27.87 17.89
C SER A 16 -12.33 -27.07 19.03
N THR A 17 -11.19 -27.51 19.52
CA THR A 17 -10.39 -26.79 20.54
C THR A 17 -9.35 -25.89 19.86
N LEU A 18 -8.75 -24.95 20.59
CA LEU A 18 -7.67 -24.12 20.06
C LEU A 18 -6.47 -24.97 19.59
N GLU A 19 -6.18 -26.08 20.29
CA GLU A 19 -5.08 -27.01 19.90
C GLU A 19 -5.38 -27.71 18.58
N THR A 20 -6.64 -28.12 18.37
CA THR A 20 -7.09 -28.72 17.10
C THR A 20 -7.01 -27.73 15.97
N ASP A 21 -7.41 -26.46 16.19
CA ASP A 21 -7.31 -25.39 15.19
C ASP A 21 -5.84 -25.10 14.82
N ILE A 22 -4.95 -25.06 15.82
CA ILE A 22 -3.52 -24.86 15.58
C ILE A 22 -2.92 -26.00 14.75
N LYS A 23 -3.30 -27.26 15.05
CA LYS A 23 -2.87 -28.42 14.29
C LYS A 23 -3.35 -28.33 12.83
N ALA A 24 -4.63 -28.04 12.62
CA ALA A 24 -5.21 -27.86 11.29
C ALA A 24 -4.52 -26.74 10.50
N LEU A 25 -4.23 -25.59 11.14
CA LEU A 25 -3.50 -24.48 10.52
C LEU A 25 -2.09 -24.93 10.06
N LYS A 26 -1.37 -25.72 10.85
CA LYS A 26 -0.06 -26.26 10.46
C LYS A 26 -0.17 -27.23 9.27
N GLU A 27 -1.20 -28.06 9.23
CA GLU A 27 -1.44 -29.00 8.12
C GLU A 27 -1.68 -28.29 6.78
N ILE A 28 -2.29 -27.10 6.79
CA ILE A 28 -2.46 -26.25 5.61
C ILE A 28 -1.30 -25.29 5.37
N SER A 29 -0.15 -25.58 5.98
CA SER A 29 1.10 -24.82 5.78
C SER A 29 1.08 -23.39 6.33
N ALA A 30 0.31 -23.11 7.39
CA ALA A 30 0.36 -21.84 8.10
C ALA A 30 1.68 -21.67 8.85
N ASN A 31 2.33 -20.55 8.68
CA ASN A 31 3.44 -20.11 9.52
C ASN A 31 2.88 -19.33 10.71
N LEU A 32 3.12 -19.84 11.92
CA LEU A 32 2.57 -19.28 13.16
C LEU A 32 3.69 -18.66 13.98
N LYS A 33 3.49 -17.38 14.42
CA LYS A 33 4.39 -16.72 15.36
C LYS A 33 3.64 -16.39 16.65
N MET A 34 4.29 -16.62 17.78
CA MET A 34 3.75 -16.34 19.10
C MET A 34 4.29 -15.02 19.64
N ASP A 35 3.51 -14.38 20.52
CA ASP A 35 3.98 -13.27 21.34
C ASP A 35 4.70 -13.80 22.61
N TYR A 36 5.19 -12.87 23.42
CA TYR A 36 5.93 -13.22 24.67
C TYR A 36 5.07 -13.93 25.73
N ASN A 37 3.72 -13.92 25.58
CA ASN A 37 2.78 -14.65 26.44
C ASN A 37 2.40 -16.04 25.87
N GLY A 38 2.99 -16.45 24.75
CA GLY A 38 2.68 -17.71 24.09
C GLY A 38 1.41 -17.70 23.25
N ASN A 39 0.76 -16.54 23.03
CA ASN A 39 -0.40 -16.47 22.16
C ASN A 39 0.04 -16.35 20.68
N ILE A 40 -0.70 -17.00 19.77
CA ILE A 40 -0.51 -16.80 18.34
C ILE A 40 -0.89 -15.36 18.01
N SER A 41 0.12 -14.57 17.60
CA SER A 41 0.00 -13.14 17.27
C SER A 41 0.13 -12.86 15.79
N GLN A 42 0.76 -13.74 15.01
CA GLN A 42 0.90 -13.62 13.56
C GLN A 42 0.64 -14.97 12.90
N VAL A 43 -0.08 -14.91 11.77
CA VAL A 43 -0.30 -16.06 10.87
C VAL A 43 -0.01 -15.62 9.45
N SER A 44 0.78 -16.42 8.71
CA SER A 44 0.98 -16.23 7.29
C SER A 44 0.94 -17.56 6.55
N PHE A 45 0.46 -17.54 5.31
CA PHE A 45 0.35 -18.72 4.48
C PHE A 45 1.33 -18.65 3.32
N SER A 46 2.09 -19.72 3.11
CA SER A 46 3.01 -19.85 1.98
C SER A 46 2.31 -20.58 0.86
N GLY A 47 1.98 -19.88 -0.22
CA GLY A 47 1.44 -20.47 -1.41
C GLY A 47 -0.07 -20.74 -1.39
N SER A 48 -0.57 -21.35 -2.45
CA SER A 48 -1.97 -21.38 -2.85
C SER A 48 -2.83 -22.51 -2.25
N LYS A 49 -2.41 -23.14 -1.16
CA LYS A 49 -3.18 -24.25 -0.57
C LYS A 49 -4.36 -23.80 0.28
N LEU A 50 -4.29 -22.60 0.86
CA LEU A 50 -5.38 -22.06 1.69
C LEU A 50 -6.58 -21.71 0.80
N VAL A 51 -7.75 -22.19 1.23
CA VAL A 51 -9.07 -21.86 0.70
C VAL A 51 -9.98 -21.42 1.85
N ASP A 52 -11.18 -20.95 1.55
CA ASP A 52 -12.12 -20.34 2.51
C ASP A 52 -12.34 -21.16 3.76
N ASN A 53 -12.54 -22.47 3.62
CA ASN A 53 -12.78 -23.39 4.76
C ASN A 53 -11.63 -23.41 5.78
N GLY A 54 -10.40 -23.12 5.35
CA GLY A 54 -9.25 -23.05 6.26
C GLY A 54 -9.28 -21.85 7.19
N LEU A 55 -10.04 -20.79 6.87
CA LEU A 55 -10.13 -19.59 7.68
C LEU A 55 -10.98 -19.79 8.95
N VAL A 56 -11.80 -20.83 9.00
CA VAL A 56 -12.58 -21.17 10.22
C VAL A 56 -11.66 -21.37 11.43
N TYR A 57 -10.48 -21.93 11.22
CA TYR A 57 -9.50 -22.20 12.28
C TYR A 57 -8.85 -20.92 12.85
N LEU A 58 -8.99 -19.76 12.18
CA LEU A 58 -8.50 -18.49 12.70
C LEU A 58 -9.48 -17.87 13.72
N GLY A 59 -10.76 -18.24 13.68
CA GLY A 59 -11.82 -17.57 14.43
C GLY A 59 -11.61 -17.52 15.95
N ARG A 60 -10.82 -18.46 16.52
CA ARG A 60 -10.49 -18.50 17.96
C ARG A 60 -9.20 -17.78 18.30
N LEU A 61 -8.42 -17.34 17.30
CA LEU A 61 -7.16 -16.61 17.52
C LEU A 61 -7.43 -15.16 17.92
N ASN A 62 -8.11 -14.93 19.03
CA ASN A 62 -8.55 -13.60 19.49
C ASN A 62 -7.40 -12.63 19.84
N LYS A 63 -6.15 -13.11 19.89
CA LYS A 63 -4.92 -12.32 20.06
C LYS A 63 -4.15 -12.10 18.76
N LEU A 64 -4.68 -12.59 17.63
CA LEU A 64 -4.06 -12.41 16.33
C LEU A 64 -4.00 -10.91 15.97
N ARG A 65 -2.79 -10.45 15.64
CA ARG A 65 -2.50 -9.05 15.27
C ARG A 65 -2.13 -8.89 13.80
N LYS A 66 -1.51 -9.92 13.21
CA LYS A 66 -1.07 -9.89 11.83
C LYS A 66 -1.51 -11.15 11.08
N LEU A 67 -2.15 -10.95 9.93
CA LEU A 67 -2.62 -12.01 9.05
C LEU A 67 -2.17 -11.73 7.62
N ASP A 68 -1.46 -12.68 7.02
CA ASP A 68 -1.08 -12.60 5.62
C ASP A 68 -1.73 -13.77 4.84
N LEU A 69 -2.65 -13.41 3.94
CA LEU A 69 -3.36 -14.32 3.05
C LEU A 69 -2.90 -14.18 1.59
N SER A 70 -1.82 -13.45 1.35
CA SER A 70 -1.33 -13.14 -0.01
C SER A 70 -1.12 -14.38 -0.86
N GLY A 71 -1.61 -14.35 -2.10
CA GLY A 71 -1.46 -15.45 -3.06
C GLY A 71 -2.23 -16.73 -2.72
N SER A 72 -3.10 -16.72 -1.69
CA SER A 72 -4.01 -17.83 -1.41
C SER A 72 -5.19 -17.88 -2.38
N LYS A 73 -6.02 -18.92 -2.28
CA LYS A 73 -7.25 -19.06 -3.08
C LYS A 73 -8.51 -18.66 -2.30
N VAL A 74 -8.32 -17.85 -1.26
CA VAL A 74 -9.41 -17.33 -0.43
C VAL A 74 -10.24 -16.34 -1.25
N THR A 75 -11.58 -16.41 -1.08
CA THR A 75 -12.58 -15.57 -1.74
C THR A 75 -13.39 -14.77 -0.71
N ASP A 76 -14.45 -14.12 -1.15
CA ASP A 76 -15.38 -13.37 -0.28
C ASP A 76 -16.01 -14.24 0.81
N ASP A 77 -16.31 -15.51 0.51
CA ASP A 77 -16.94 -16.43 1.46
C ASP A 77 -16.08 -16.63 2.72
N GLY A 78 -14.75 -16.71 2.53
CA GLY A 78 -13.80 -16.84 3.62
C GLY A 78 -13.71 -15.62 4.52
N MET A 79 -13.97 -14.40 4.00
CA MET A 79 -13.81 -13.15 4.75
C MET A 79 -14.72 -13.07 5.98
N SER A 80 -15.88 -13.75 5.95
CA SER A 80 -16.82 -13.79 7.08
C SER A 80 -16.21 -14.36 8.36
N HIS A 81 -15.22 -15.26 8.26
CA HIS A 81 -14.51 -15.85 9.40
C HIS A 81 -13.58 -14.87 10.11
N LEU A 82 -13.18 -13.76 9.44
CA LEU A 82 -12.25 -12.78 9.98
C LEU A 82 -12.92 -11.71 10.84
N LYS A 83 -14.24 -11.54 10.76
CA LYS A 83 -15.01 -10.49 11.47
C LYS A 83 -14.88 -10.51 13.00
N SER A 84 -14.51 -11.66 13.58
CA SER A 84 -14.30 -11.85 15.03
C SER A 84 -12.93 -11.41 15.52
N LEU A 85 -11.93 -11.25 14.60
CA LEU A 85 -10.54 -10.98 14.92
C LEU A 85 -10.30 -9.51 15.31
N LYS A 86 -10.93 -9.05 16.40
CA LYS A 86 -10.89 -7.64 16.83
C LYS A 86 -9.52 -7.12 17.23
N SER A 87 -8.57 -8.02 17.52
CA SER A 87 -7.18 -7.65 17.83
C SER A 87 -6.32 -7.41 16.58
N LEU A 88 -6.88 -7.71 15.38
CA LEU A 88 -6.13 -7.61 14.13
C LEU A 88 -5.74 -6.15 13.84
N ARG A 89 -4.44 -5.96 13.56
CA ARG A 89 -3.83 -4.68 13.21
C ARG A 89 -3.32 -4.64 11.79
N GLU A 90 -2.87 -5.76 11.28
CA GLU A 90 -2.30 -5.86 9.94
C GLU A 90 -2.95 -7.03 9.19
N ILE A 91 -3.42 -6.77 7.98
CA ILE A 91 -3.89 -7.81 7.07
C ILE A 91 -3.41 -7.54 5.65
N SER A 92 -2.86 -8.59 5.01
CA SER A 92 -2.57 -8.59 3.59
C SER A 92 -3.49 -9.56 2.85
N LEU A 93 -4.17 -9.02 1.84
CA LEU A 93 -5.00 -9.75 0.88
C LEU A 93 -4.42 -9.66 -0.53
N HIS A 94 -3.12 -9.32 -0.65
CA HIS A 94 -2.48 -9.08 -1.94
C HIS A 94 -2.68 -10.24 -2.90
N GLY A 95 -3.22 -9.94 -4.10
CA GLY A 95 -3.34 -10.89 -5.19
C GLY A 95 -4.37 -12.00 -4.99
N ILE A 96 -5.32 -11.86 -4.05
CA ILE A 96 -6.43 -12.80 -3.88
C ILE A 96 -7.72 -12.25 -4.49
N PRO A 97 -8.68 -13.11 -4.91
CA PRO A 97 -9.85 -12.67 -5.69
C PRO A 97 -11.00 -12.10 -4.83
N VAL A 98 -10.67 -11.39 -3.74
CA VAL A 98 -11.65 -10.71 -2.88
C VAL A 98 -12.22 -9.50 -3.59
N THR A 99 -13.55 -9.32 -3.49
CA THR A 99 -14.32 -8.21 -4.07
C THR A 99 -14.82 -7.24 -2.99
N ASP A 100 -15.65 -6.29 -3.39
CA ASP A 100 -16.34 -5.35 -2.48
C ASP A 100 -17.16 -6.08 -1.41
N THR A 101 -17.71 -7.25 -1.75
CA THR A 101 -18.51 -8.07 -0.84
C THR A 101 -17.66 -8.59 0.33
N GLY A 102 -16.49 -9.15 0.05
CA GLY A 102 -15.57 -9.62 1.09
C GLY A 102 -15.04 -8.48 1.96
N LEU A 103 -14.75 -7.32 1.34
CA LEU A 103 -14.28 -6.15 2.06
C LEU A 103 -15.33 -5.61 3.06
N ALA A 104 -16.62 -5.81 2.80
CA ALA A 104 -17.69 -5.38 3.70
C ALA A 104 -17.61 -6.01 5.10
N GLU A 105 -16.98 -7.19 5.24
CA GLU A 105 -16.79 -7.86 6.53
C GLU A 105 -15.80 -7.13 7.46
N PHE A 106 -14.95 -6.23 6.89
CA PHE A 106 -13.88 -5.54 7.62
C PHE A 106 -14.34 -4.29 8.37
N LYS A 107 -15.55 -3.79 8.11
CA LYS A 107 -16.09 -2.57 8.74
C LYS A 107 -16.06 -2.56 10.28
N LYS A 108 -15.93 -3.73 10.92
CA LYS A 108 -15.85 -3.89 12.40
C LYS A 108 -14.42 -4.10 12.90
N LEU A 109 -13.42 -4.15 12.04
CA LEU A 109 -12.02 -4.34 12.41
C LEU A 109 -11.35 -2.97 12.66
N THR A 110 -11.91 -2.17 13.55
CA THR A 110 -11.53 -0.77 13.79
C THR A 110 -10.12 -0.57 14.35
N ASN A 111 -9.45 -1.65 14.77
CA ASN A 111 -8.06 -1.64 15.22
C ASN A 111 -7.06 -1.84 14.07
N LEU A 112 -7.52 -2.01 12.80
CA LEU A 112 -6.62 -2.15 11.67
C LEU A 112 -5.77 -0.89 11.49
N GLU A 113 -4.46 -1.13 11.41
CA GLU A 113 -3.42 -0.13 11.17
C GLU A 113 -2.85 -0.26 9.75
N VAL A 114 -2.73 -1.49 9.23
CA VAL A 114 -2.21 -1.79 7.89
C VAL A 114 -3.18 -2.69 7.13
N LEU A 115 -3.60 -2.25 5.94
CA LEU A 115 -4.45 -3.00 5.03
C LEU A 115 -3.86 -3.00 3.63
N ASN A 116 -3.54 -4.20 3.12
CA ASN A 116 -3.10 -4.37 1.74
C ASN A 116 -4.18 -5.08 0.93
N LEU A 117 -4.80 -4.35 0.01
CA LEU A 117 -5.80 -4.80 -0.97
C LEU A 117 -5.24 -4.88 -2.39
N SER A 118 -3.92 -4.68 -2.57
CA SER A 118 -3.31 -4.62 -3.89
C SER A 118 -3.63 -5.86 -4.72
N ARG A 119 -3.98 -5.63 -6.00
CA ARG A 119 -4.30 -6.70 -6.97
C ARG A 119 -5.41 -7.64 -6.52
N THR A 120 -6.37 -7.14 -5.73
CA THR A 120 -7.67 -7.79 -5.49
C THR A 120 -8.69 -7.34 -6.54
N LYS A 121 -9.95 -7.76 -6.38
CA LYS A 121 -11.06 -7.33 -7.25
C LYS A 121 -11.95 -6.26 -6.58
N VAL A 122 -11.41 -5.53 -5.62
CA VAL A 122 -12.09 -4.39 -4.98
C VAL A 122 -12.14 -3.22 -5.96
N THR A 123 -13.30 -2.54 -6.02
CA THR A 123 -13.56 -1.37 -6.87
C THR A 123 -13.79 -0.11 -6.05
N ASP A 124 -14.03 1.03 -6.70
CA ASP A 124 -14.41 2.28 -6.03
C ASP A 124 -15.58 2.10 -5.06
N ALA A 125 -16.58 1.28 -5.43
CA ALA A 125 -17.75 1.02 -4.60
C ALA A 125 -17.42 0.27 -3.29
N GLY A 126 -16.35 -0.54 -3.28
CA GLY A 126 -15.88 -1.25 -2.09
C GLY A 126 -15.22 -0.35 -1.06
N LEU A 127 -14.58 0.75 -1.49
CA LEU A 127 -13.82 1.62 -0.58
C LEU A 127 -14.69 2.28 0.50
N LYS A 128 -16.02 2.36 0.31
CA LYS A 128 -16.98 2.80 1.35
C LYS A 128 -16.89 1.97 2.63
N HIS A 129 -16.48 0.70 2.54
CA HIS A 129 -16.37 -0.21 3.68
C HIS A 129 -15.15 0.06 4.57
N LEU A 130 -14.22 0.92 4.11
CA LEU A 130 -13.08 1.40 4.88
C LEU A 130 -13.45 2.56 5.82
N LYS A 131 -14.63 3.17 5.63
CA LYS A 131 -15.11 4.25 6.50
C LYS A 131 -15.24 3.76 7.94
N GLY A 132 -14.65 4.53 8.87
CA GLY A 132 -14.62 4.20 10.30
C GLY A 132 -13.43 3.34 10.73
N LEU A 133 -12.52 2.97 9.82
CA LEU A 133 -11.24 2.36 10.18
C LEU A 133 -10.21 3.44 10.56
N ASP A 134 -10.55 4.24 11.58
CA ASP A 134 -9.81 5.47 11.93
C ASP A 134 -8.38 5.22 12.42
N SER A 135 -8.06 3.97 12.80
CA SER A 135 -6.71 3.56 13.18
C SER A 135 -5.79 3.30 11.99
N LEU A 136 -6.31 3.31 10.74
CA LEU A 136 -5.57 2.92 9.56
C LEU A 136 -4.47 3.94 9.24
N LYS A 137 -3.23 3.43 9.19
CA LYS A 137 -2.01 4.17 8.90
C LYS A 137 -1.46 3.89 7.51
N GLU A 138 -1.59 2.64 7.06
CA GLU A 138 -1.08 2.22 5.76
C GLU A 138 -2.19 1.52 4.97
N LEU A 139 -2.45 2.01 3.77
CA LEU A 139 -3.43 1.47 2.84
C LEU A 139 -2.80 1.29 1.46
N PHE A 140 -2.79 0.05 0.96
CA PHE A 140 -2.27 -0.27 -0.36
C PHE A 140 -3.41 -0.73 -1.27
N LEU A 141 -3.62 0.02 -2.36
CA LEU A 141 -4.64 -0.19 -3.38
C LEU A 141 -4.02 -0.37 -4.78
N THR A 142 -2.74 -0.73 -4.84
CA THR A 142 -1.99 -0.87 -6.10
C THR A 142 -2.62 -1.92 -7.01
N GLY A 143 -2.80 -1.58 -8.29
CA GLY A 143 -3.33 -2.50 -9.30
C GLY A 143 -4.81 -2.84 -9.12
N LEU A 144 -5.58 -1.99 -8.43
CA LEU A 144 -7.04 -2.10 -8.38
C LEU A 144 -7.70 -1.42 -9.58
N GLU A 145 -8.87 -1.90 -9.95
CA GLU A 145 -9.73 -1.26 -10.97
C GLU A 145 -10.51 -0.09 -10.36
N ILE A 146 -9.80 0.97 -9.91
CA ILE A 146 -10.39 2.18 -9.34
C ILE A 146 -10.08 3.40 -10.21
N THR A 147 -11.07 4.29 -10.35
CA THR A 147 -10.97 5.55 -11.10
C THR A 147 -10.73 6.75 -10.18
N GLY A 148 -11.00 6.58 -8.90
CA GLY A 148 -10.76 7.58 -7.86
C GLY A 148 -12.02 8.18 -7.24
N GLU A 149 -13.22 7.89 -7.74
CA GLU A 149 -14.46 8.27 -7.08
C GLU A 149 -14.53 7.71 -5.64
N GLY A 150 -14.04 6.48 -5.47
CA GLY A 150 -13.96 5.80 -4.18
C GLY A 150 -13.04 6.49 -3.17
N LEU A 151 -12.09 7.32 -3.61
CA LEU A 151 -11.18 8.05 -2.70
C LEU A 151 -11.93 9.07 -1.80
N THR A 152 -13.17 9.46 -2.18
CA THR A 152 -14.04 10.25 -1.32
C THR A 152 -14.26 9.61 0.05
N HIS A 153 -14.30 8.27 0.12
CA HIS A 153 -14.50 7.50 1.34
C HIS A 153 -13.25 7.43 2.23
N LEU A 154 -12.07 7.81 1.70
CA LEU A 154 -10.81 7.84 2.45
C LEU A 154 -10.58 9.18 3.15
N SER A 155 -11.37 10.21 2.82
CA SER A 155 -11.17 11.59 3.30
C SER A 155 -11.15 11.73 4.82
N ASP A 156 -11.81 10.80 5.55
CA ASP A 156 -11.91 10.80 7.00
C ASP A 156 -10.82 9.97 7.69
N LEU A 157 -10.02 9.20 6.96
CA LEU A 157 -8.94 8.37 7.50
C LEU A 157 -7.72 9.22 7.88
N LYS A 158 -7.88 10.13 8.85
CA LYS A 158 -6.89 11.14 9.23
C LYS A 158 -5.60 10.57 9.84
N SER A 159 -5.57 9.27 10.13
CA SER A 159 -4.37 8.58 10.62
C SER A 159 -3.47 8.06 9.50
N LEU A 160 -3.90 8.13 8.22
CA LEU A 160 -3.12 7.62 7.09
C LEU A 160 -1.78 8.34 6.96
N GLU A 161 -0.71 7.54 6.93
CA GLU A 161 0.69 7.92 6.72
C GLU A 161 1.22 7.38 5.38
N THR A 162 0.69 6.24 4.91
CA THR A 162 1.05 5.63 3.62
C THR A 162 -0.19 5.34 2.80
N LEU A 163 -0.20 5.77 1.53
CA LEU A 163 -1.24 5.45 0.56
C LEU A 163 -0.62 5.01 -0.77
N GLY A 164 -0.87 3.74 -1.15
CA GLY A 164 -0.44 3.18 -2.42
C GLY A 164 -1.59 3.16 -3.42
N LEU A 165 -1.44 3.88 -4.54
CA LEU A 165 -2.41 4.01 -5.63
C LEU A 165 -1.79 3.70 -7.00
N SER A 166 -0.59 3.13 -7.02
CA SER A 166 0.12 2.79 -8.27
C SER A 166 -0.67 1.81 -9.12
N GLU A 167 -0.46 1.83 -10.45
CA GLU A 167 -1.11 0.91 -11.39
C GLU A 167 -2.66 0.97 -11.32
N THR A 168 -3.23 2.15 -11.08
CA THR A 168 -4.69 2.38 -11.05
C THR A 168 -5.10 3.40 -12.12
N GLN A 169 -6.41 3.54 -12.35
CA GLN A 169 -6.95 4.48 -13.35
C GLN A 169 -7.34 5.84 -12.73
N ILE A 170 -6.71 6.20 -11.60
CA ILE A 170 -7.00 7.49 -10.96
C ILE A 170 -6.53 8.66 -11.82
N THR A 171 -7.29 9.75 -11.75
CA THR A 171 -7.01 11.02 -12.42
C THR A 171 -6.70 12.12 -11.40
N ASP A 172 -6.36 13.32 -11.89
CA ASP A 172 -6.02 14.47 -11.06
C ASP A 172 -7.11 14.86 -10.07
N GLU A 173 -8.38 14.75 -10.48
CA GLU A 173 -9.55 15.08 -9.66
C GLU A 173 -9.63 14.18 -8.42
N ALA A 174 -9.23 12.92 -8.55
CA ALA A 174 -9.22 11.95 -7.45
C ALA A 174 -8.34 12.42 -6.28
N LEU A 175 -7.20 13.07 -6.58
CA LEU A 175 -6.27 13.55 -5.55
C LEU A 175 -6.85 14.69 -4.70
N ALA A 176 -7.87 15.40 -5.18
CA ALA A 176 -8.56 16.40 -4.38
C ALA A 176 -9.21 15.81 -3.12
N HIS A 177 -9.61 14.53 -3.14
CA HIS A 177 -10.23 13.84 -2.00
C HIS A 177 -9.26 13.52 -0.89
N ILE A 178 -7.97 13.38 -1.18
CA ILE A 178 -6.94 13.07 -0.19
C ILE A 178 -6.18 14.29 0.33
N LYS A 179 -6.43 15.51 -0.19
CA LYS A 179 -5.74 16.76 0.23
C LYS A 179 -5.84 17.07 1.75
N GLY A 180 -6.80 16.45 2.43
CA GLY A 180 -7.04 16.57 3.87
C GLY A 180 -6.28 15.57 4.74
N LEU A 181 -5.55 14.61 4.15
CA LEU A 181 -4.78 13.57 4.86
C LEU A 181 -3.40 14.11 5.27
N LYS A 182 -3.37 15.04 6.22
CA LYS A 182 -2.18 15.82 6.59
C LYS A 182 -1.06 15.02 7.28
N LYS A 183 -1.32 13.78 7.67
CA LYS A 183 -0.29 12.88 8.22
C LYS A 183 0.43 12.07 7.13
N LEU A 184 0.00 12.19 5.86
CA LEU A 184 0.56 11.39 4.78
C LEU A 184 2.05 11.72 4.58
N ARG A 185 2.87 10.68 4.60
CA ARG A 185 4.32 10.70 4.42
C ARG A 185 4.75 9.97 3.15
N VAL A 186 4.01 8.94 2.75
CA VAL A 186 4.31 8.12 1.58
C VAL A 186 3.10 8.09 0.65
N LEU A 187 3.30 8.51 -0.60
CA LEU A 187 2.29 8.47 -1.64
C LEU A 187 2.87 7.84 -2.91
N LEU A 188 2.27 6.70 -3.32
CA LEU A 188 2.71 5.91 -4.46
C LEU A 188 1.71 6.10 -5.60
N LEU A 189 2.15 6.70 -6.71
CA LEU A 189 1.33 7.07 -7.88
C LEU A 189 1.94 6.58 -9.20
N ARG A 190 2.84 5.59 -9.15
CA ARG A 190 3.47 5.03 -10.37
C ARG A 190 2.43 4.50 -11.34
N ASP A 191 2.69 4.65 -12.62
CA ASP A 191 1.85 4.08 -13.66
C ASP A 191 0.37 4.52 -13.53
N THR A 192 0.12 5.82 -13.30
CA THR A 192 -1.21 6.45 -13.22
C THR A 192 -1.34 7.59 -14.23
N GLN A 193 -2.57 8.12 -14.39
CA GLN A 193 -2.84 9.24 -15.31
C GLN A 193 -2.68 10.63 -14.64
N ILE A 194 -1.91 10.69 -13.57
CA ILE A 194 -1.67 11.94 -12.84
C ILE A 194 -0.78 12.88 -13.65
N SER A 195 -1.18 14.15 -13.70
CA SER A 195 -0.47 15.26 -14.33
C SER A 195 -0.09 16.35 -13.31
N ASP A 196 0.39 17.47 -13.80
CA ASP A 196 0.74 18.65 -13.00
C ASP A 196 -0.46 19.17 -12.17
N GLU A 197 -1.67 19.05 -12.69
CA GLU A 197 -2.87 19.46 -11.97
C GLU A 197 -3.11 18.56 -10.74
N GLY A 198 -2.78 17.28 -10.82
CA GLY A 198 -2.81 16.35 -9.69
C GLY A 198 -1.83 16.77 -8.58
N LEU A 199 -0.60 17.16 -8.92
CA LEU A 199 0.36 17.70 -7.95
C LEU A 199 -0.17 18.97 -7.28
N LYS A 200 -0.87 19.83 -8.01
CA LYS A 200 -1.51 21.02 -7.47
C LYS A 200 -2.58 20.68 -6.43
N GLN A 201 -3.35 19.58 -6.60
CA GLN A 201 -4.33 19.13 -5.61
C GLN A 201 -3.67 18.73 -4.28
N ILE A 202 -2.52 18.10 -4.32
CA ILE A 202 -1.82 17.60 -3.14
C ILE A 202 -0.77 18.57 -2.55
N LYS A 203 -0.59 19.77 -3.11
CA LYS A 203 0.41 20.78 -2.66
C LYS A 203 0.36 21.11 -1.16
N SER A 204 -0.74 20.77 -0.48
CA SER A 204 -0.95 20.98 0.95
C SER A 204 -0.50 19.81 1.83
N LEU A 205 -0.02 18.70 1.24
CA LEU A 205 0.52 17.54 1.95
C LEU A 205 2.02 17.75 2.21
N THR A 206 2.36 18.78 2.95
CA THR A 206 3.74 19.25 3.16
C THR A 206 4.63 18.31 3.99
N ARG A 207 4.05 17.24 4.57
CA ARG A 207 4.77 16.21 5.34
C ARG A 207 5.18 15.00 4.50
N LEU A 208 4.96 15.05 3.17
CA LEU A 208 5.39 13.97 2.29
C LEU A 208 6.92 13.85 2.31
N GLN A 209 7.36 12.62 2.58
CA GLN A 209 8.76 12.19 2.60
C GLN A 209 9.10 11.35 1.37
N ARG A 210 8.11 10.57 0.85
CA ARG A 210 8.30 9.70 -0.31
C ARG A 210 7.17 9.91 -1.30
N LEU A 211 7.54 10.28 -2.52
CA LEU A 211 6.59 10.50 -3.61
C LEU A 211 7.08 9.77 -4.86
N TRP A 212 6.30 8.80 -5.31
CA TRP A 212 6.63 7.99 -6.48
C TRP A 212 5.72 8.35 -7.64
N LEU A 213 6.30 8.94 -8.70
CA LEU A 213 5.61 9.48 -9.87
C LEU A 213 6.12 8.86 -11.18
N ARG A 214 6.76 7.68 -11.11
CA ARG A 214 7.23 6.98 -12.30
C ARG A 214 6.09 6.81 -13.30
N ASN A 215 6.40 7.04 -14.60
CA ASN A 215 5.47 6.83 -15.70
C ASN A 215 4.12 7.53 -15.46
N THR A 216 4.19 8.83 -15.17
CA THR A 216 3.05 9.75 -15.04
C THR A 216 3.21 10.91 -16.01
N GLN A 217 2.18 11.75 -16.14
CA GLN A 217 2.16 12.89 -17.08
C GLN A 217 2.70 14.18 -16.43
N ILE A 218 3.66 14.06 -15.50
CA ILE A 218 4.27 15.20 -14.81
C ILE A 218 5.31 15.84 -15.72
N THR A 219 5.25 17.18 -15.77
CA THR A 219 6.20 18.04 -16.49
C THR A 219 6.91 19.01 -15.54
N ASP A 220 7.78 19.86 -16.08
CA ASP A 220 8.45 20.91 -15.32
C ASP A 220 7.48 21.83 -14.57
N GLU A 221 6.31 22.07 -15.14
CA GLU A 221 5.29 22.97 -14.57
C GLU A 221 4.69 22.45 -13.24
N GLY A 222 4.64 21.14 -13.06
CA GLY A 222 4.15 20.50 -11.83
C GLY A 222 5.11 20.65 -10.66
N MET A 223 6.42 20.74 -10.92
CA MET A 223 7.46 20.68 -9.89
C MET A 223 7.39 21.83 -8.88
N LYS A 224 6.89 23.00 -9.27
CA LYS A 224 6.66 24.13 -8.36
C LYS A 224 5.72 23.81 -7.19
N TYR A 225 4.79 22.85 -7.36
CA TYR A 225 3.87 22.44 -6.29
C TYR A 225 4.55 21.59 -5.21
N LEU A 226 5.69 20.95 -5.53
CA LEU A 226 6.49 20.16 -4.59
C LEU A 226 7.40 21.04 -3.72
N ALA A 227 7.73 22.27 -4.14
CA ALA A 227 8.71 23.14 -3.48
C ALA A 227 8.43 23.43 -1.99
N LYS A 228 7.20 23.19 -1.50
CA LYS A 228 6.80 23.33 -0.09
C LYS A 228 6.91 22.05 0.73
N MET A 229 7.17 20.91 0.10
CA MET A 229 7.27 19.60 0.76
C MET A 229 8.68 19.38 1.30
N LYS A 230 9.06 20.18 2.31
CA LYS A 230 10.44 20.23 2.83
C LYS A 230 10.93 18.95 3.49
N ASP A 231 10.01 18.07 3.88
CA ASP A 231 10.33 16.76 4.47
C ASP A 231 10.62 15.70 3.40
N MET A 232 10.64 16.08 2.08
CA MET A 232 10.87 15.14 0.98
C MET A 232 12.28 14.55 1.04
N GLU A 233 12.33 13.21 1.11
CA GLU A 233 13.55 12.42 1.19
C GLU A 233 13.75 11.56 -0.07
N TRP A 234 12.67 11.01 -0.64
CA TRP A 234 12.70 10.10 -1.77
C TRP A 234 11.74 10.56 -2.85
N LEU A 235 12.28 10.93 -4.02
CA LEU A 235 11.50 11.46 -5.14
C LEU A 235 11.79 10.64 -6.41
N GLU A 236 10.78 9.95 -6.91
CA GLU A 236 10.87 9.14 -8.11
C GLU A 236 10.12 9.83 -9.26
N LEU A 237 10.87 10.22 -10.28
CA LEU A 237 10.41 10.98 -11.45
C LEU A 237 10.78 10.31 -12.78
N ASN A 238 11.26 9.05 -12.72
CA ASN A 238 11.68 8.36 -13.93
C ASN A 238 10.51 8.11 -14.89
N ASP A 239 10.83 8.08 -16.20
CA ASP A 239 9.83 7.91 -17.25
C ASP A 239 8.74 9.03 -17.22
N THR A 240 9.14 10.30 -16.95
CA THR A 240 8.29 11.50 -16.99
C THR A 240 8.86 12.55 -17.93
N GLU A 241 8.07 13.62 -18.20
CA GLU A 241 8.50 14.74 -19.07
C GLU A 241 9.27 15.84 -18.31
N ILE A 242 9.98 15.46 -17.24
CA ILE A 242 10.79 16.41 -16.46
C ILE A 242 12.07 16.78 -17.20
N GLY A 243 12.35 18.08 -17.21
CA GLY A 243 13.58 18.67 -17.73
C GLY A 243 14.31 19.51 -16.68
N ASN A 244 15.20 20.36 -17.18
CA ASN A 244 16.07 21.17 -16.32
C ASN A 244 15.30 22.22 -15.48
N ALA A 245 14.20 22.76 -16.02
CA ALA A 245 13.41 23.75 -15.33
C ALA A 245 12.69 23.15 -14.12
N GLY A 246 12.15 21.92 -14.23
CA GLY A 246 11.54 21.23 -13.10
C GLY A 246 12.52 20.96 -11.96
N ILE A 247 13.76 20.54 -12.28
CA ILE A 247 14.81 20.35 -11.29
C ILE A 247 15.18 21.68 -10.61
N ALA A 248 15.11 22.79 -11.34
CA ALA A 248 15.39 24.12 -10.77
C ALA A 248 14.32 24.55 -9.73
N GLU A 249 13.07 24.11 -9.87
CA GLU A 249 11.99 24.37 -8.89
C GLU A 249 12.22 23.68 -7.56
N ILE A 250 12.73 22.44 -7.59
CA ILE A 250 12.90 21.59 -6.39
C ILE A 250 14.27 21.70 -5.73
N LYS A 251 15.19 22.53 -6.23
CA LYS A 251 16.51 22.78 -5.61
C LYS A 251 16.46 23.23 -4.15
N VAL A 252 15.29 23.58 -3.65
CA VAL A 252 14.98 24.03 -2.27
C VAL A 252 14.61 22.86 -1.34
N LEU A 253 14.54 21.62 -1.84
CA LEU A 253 14.22 20.40 -1.08
C LEU A 253 15.52 19.75 -0.60
N GLU A 254 16.22 20.39 0.33
CA GLU A 254 17.58 20.02 0.75
C GLU A 254 17.66 18.64 1.40
N ASN A 255 16.54 18.09 1.90
CA ASN A 255 16.46 16.79 2.58
C ASN A 255 16.34 15.59 1.62
N ILE A 256 16.35 15.81 0.29
CA ILE A 256 16.29 14.69 -0.67
C ILE A 256 17.58 13.87 -0.56
N ILE A 257 17.41 12.57 -0.26
CA ILE A 257 18.46 11.55 -0.12
C ILE A 257 18.56 10.69 -1.38
N ASP A 258 17.40 10.37 -1.98
CA ASP A 258 17.29 9.51 -3.16
C ASP A 258 16.44 10.17 -4.23
N MET A 259 16.96 10.26 -5.46
CA MET A 259 16.24 10.81 -6.60
C MET A 259 16.43 9.94 -7.84
N ASN A 260 15.31 9.60 -8.49
CA ASN A 260 15.33 8.85 -9.73
C ASN A 260 14.83 9.73 -10.89
N LEU A 261 15.75 10.04 -11.83
CA LEU A 261 15.53 10.83 -13.04
C LEU A 261 15.72 10.01 -14.33
N ARG A 262 15.73 8.67 -14.25
CA ARG A 262 15.93 7.83 -15.44
C ARG A 262 14.90 8.16 -16.51
N ASN A 263 15.36 8.16 -17.77
CA ASN A 263 14.49 8.39 -18.93
C ASN A 263 13.71 9.72 -18.82
N THR A 264 14.36 10.79 -18.34
CA THR A 264 13.83 12.16 -18.34
C THR A 264 14.66 13.05 -19.26
N SER A 265 14.17 14.26 -19.57
CA SER A 265 14.83 15.21 -20.48
C SER A 265 15.84 16.14 -19.80
N VAL A 266 16.43 15.71 -18.67
CA VAL A 266 17.46 16.51 -17.98
C VAL A 266 18.80 16.41 -18.69
N THR A 267 19.54 17.52 -18.70
CA THR A 267 20.88 17.66 -19.29
C THR A 267 21.83 18.23 -18.24
N ASP A 268 23.09 18.49 -18.60
CA ASP A 268 24.07 19.14 -17.71
C ASP A 268 23.60 20.48 -17.13
N LYS A 269 22.59 21.11 -17.73
CA LYS A 269 22.01 22.37 -17.23
C LYS A 269 21.32 22.23 -15.86
N CYS A 270 20.90 21.02 -15.45
CA CYS A 270 20.30 20.79 -14.13
C CYS A 270 21.36 20.70 -13.01
N ILE A 271 22.64 20.47 -13.33
CA ILE A 271 23.71 20.24 -12.35
C ILE A 271 23.82 21.34 -11.27
N PRO A 272 23.74 22.64 -11.58
CA PRO A 272 23.76 23.68 -10.55
C PRO A 272 22.61 23.58 -9.54
N SER A 273 21.46 23.05 -9.97
CA SER A 273 20.30 22.83 -9.11
C SER A 273 20.47 21.56 -8.25
N LEU A 274 20.91 20.46 -8.83
CA LEU A 274 21.20 19.21 -8.13
C LEU A 274 22.25 19.41 -7.02
N LYS A 275 23.29 20.22 -7.25
CA LYS A 275 24.30 20.57 -6.24
C LYS A 275 23.76 21.31 -5.01
N LYS A 276 22.53 21.82 -5.04
CA LYS A 276 21.87 22.43 -3.88
C LYS A 276 21.22 21.39 -2.95
N LEU A 277 21.00 20.18 -3.44
CA LEU A 277 20.44 19.05 -2.69
C LEU A 277 21.57 18.38 -1.90
N LYS A 278 21.90 18.95 -0.73
CA LYS A 278 23.13 18.61 0.01
C LYS A 278 23.12 17.20 0.59
N ASP A 279 21.95 16.65 0.87
CA ASP A 279 21.78 15.31 1.44
C ASP A 279 21.61 14.22 0.36
N LEU A 280 21.65 14.62 -0.94
CA LEU A 280 21.46 13.70 -2.06
C LEU A 280 22.61 12.69 -2.12
N GLY A 281 22.34 11.46 -1.69
CA GLY A 281 23.28 10.33 -1.65
C GLY A 281 23.11 9.35 -2.80
N THR A 282 21.91 9.26 -3.38
CA THR A 282 21.62 8.37 -4.52
C THR A 282 20.93 9.13 -5.62
N LEU A 283 21.50 9.10 -6.82
CA LEU A 283 20.94 9.75 -8.01
C LEU A 283 20.98 8.78 -9.21
N TYR A 284 19.82 8.45 -9.75
CA TYR A 284 19.69 7.61 -10.94
C TYR A 284 19.42 8.50 -12.16
N ILE A 285 20.28 8.44 -13.18
CA ILE A 285 20.25 9.30 -14.37
C ILE A 285 20.40 8.53 -15.71
N ASP A 286 20.28 7.21 -15.69
CA ASP A 286 20.35 6.42 -16.92
C ASP A 286 19.27 6.88 -17.92
N GLY A 287 19.60 6.98 -19.20
CA GLY A 287 18.67 7.42 -20.23
C GLY A 287 18.36 8.92 -20.22
N THR A 288 19.15 9.73 -19.50
CA THR A 288 19.10 11.21 -19.56
C THR A 288 20.16 11.75 -20.56
N GLU A 289 20.16 13.07 -20.77
CA GLU A 289 21.15 13.75 -21.58
C GLU A 289 22.28 14.37 -20.72
N ILE A 290 22.51 13.90 -19.50
CA ILE A 290 23.66 14.31 -18.68
C ILE A 290 24.91 13.62 -19.24
N THR A 291 25.95 14.41 -19.53
CA THR A 291 27.20 13.91 -20.11
C THR A 291 28.12 13.28 -19.06
N GLU A 292 29.13 12.50 -19.49
CA GLU A 292 30.18 11.99 -18.59
C GLU A 292 30.89 13.12 -17.83
N GLU A 293 31.10 14.28 -18.47
CA GLU A 293 31.66 15.48 -17.81
C GLU A 293 30.69 16.00 -16.72
N GLY A 294 29.37 15.97 -17.00
CA GLY A 294 28.32 16.32 -16.05
C GLY A 294 28.31 15.38 -14.83
N ILE A 295 28.43 14.07 -15.07
CA ILE A 295 28.52 13.04 -14.00
C ILE A 295 29.75 13.33 -13.14
N ALA A 296 30.92 13.52 -13.71
CA ALA A 296 32.15 13.82 -12.98
C ALA A 296 32.04 15.10 -12.12
N LYS A 297 31.24 16.09 -12.55
CA LYS A 297 30.96 17.32 -11.77
C LYS A 297 30.00 17.04 -10.59
N LEU A 298 29.06 16.11 -10.74
CA LEU A 298 28.13 15.69 -9.67
C LEU A 298 28.88 14.88 -8.61
N GLU A 299 29.66 13.87 -9.01
CA GLU A 299 30.47 13.03 -8.11
C GLU A 299 31.42 13.84 -7.22
N LYS A 300 31.97 14.95 -7.73
CA LYS A 300 32.83 15.87 -6.94
C LYS A 300 32.06 16.74 -5.95
N ALA A 301 30.75 16.87 -6.10
CA ALA A 301 29.96 17.86 -5.37
C ALA A 301 28.93 17.27 -4.41
N LEU A 302 28.54 16.01 -4.61
CA LEU A 302 27.56 15.31 -3.80
C LEU A 302 28.23 14.28 -2.88
N PRO A 303 27.66 14.01 -1.71
CA PRO A 303 28.19 13.04 -0.74
C PRO A 303 27.81 11.61 -1.18
N TYR A 304 28.63 10.98 -2.03
CA TYR A 304 28.46 9.56 -2.38
C TYR A 304 29.22 8.67 -1.41
#